data_eaa4a22cce97c61956ae58e094c52f9d
#
_entry.id   eaa4a22cce97c61956ae58e094c52f9d
#
_cell.length_a   1.000
_cell.length_b   1.000
_cell.length_c   1.000
_cell.angle_alpha   90.00
_cell.angle_beta   90.00
_cell.angle_gamma   90.00
#
_symmetry.space_group_name_H-M   'P 1'
#
loop_
_entity.id
_entity.type
_entity.pdbx_description
1 polymer ?
#
loop_
_entity_poly.entity_id
_entity_poly.type
_entity_poly.pdbx_seq_one_letter_code
_entity_poly.pdbx_strand_id
1 'polypeptide(L)'
;MAQSSATPVVGIIMGSKSDLPVMEACIEQLDELGIPYEVEIASAHRQPEVVHEWASTAHERGVRVIIAAAGKAAHLGGVVAAFTPNPVITVPMKTSDLGGLDSLLSMVQMPSGVPVAWQRDRKSVV
;
A
#
# COMPACT_ATOMS: atom_id res chain seq x y z
N MET A 1 9.58 11.93 7.89
CA MET A 1 9.05 10.61 8.19
C MET A 1 10.20 9.70 8.61
N ALA A 2 10.14 9.22 9.82
CA ALA A 2 11.20 8.38 10.36
C ALA A 2 10.97 6.91 9.96
N GLN A 3 12.03 6.25 9.52
CA GLN A 3 12.03 4.81 9.32
C GLN A 3 12.80 4.16 10.46
N SER A 4 12.45 2.94 10.78
CA SER A 4 13.18 2.16 11.76
C SER A 4 14.62 1.91 11.29
N SER A 5 15.57 1.90 12.21
CA SER A 5 16.95 1.53 11.93
C SER A 5 17.13 0.02 11.73
N ALA A 6 16.16 -0.78 12.18
CA ALA A 6 16.15 -2.23 11.95
C ALA A 6 15.74 -2.57 10.53
N THR A 7 16.01 -3.79 10.09
CA THR A 7 15.57 -4.29 8.79
C THR A 7 14.03 -4.23 8.72
N PRO A 8 13.46 -3.53 7.73
CA PRO A 8 12.00 -3.41 7.64
C PRO A 8 11.34 -4.76 7.36
N VAL A 9 10.26 -5.05 8.08
CA VAL A 9 9.42 -6.23 7.86
C VAL A 9 8.08 -5.87 7.26
N VAL A 10 7.67 -4.60 7.33
CA VAL A 10 6.47 -4.08 6.68
C VAL A 10 6.91 -3.05 5.63
N GLY A 11 6.42 -3.22 4.42
CA GLY A 11 6.60 -2.23 3.36
C GLY A 11 5.31 -1.45 3.17
N ILE A 12 5.37 -0.14 3.20
CA ILE A 12 4.23 0.74 2.93
C ILE A 12 4.50 1.43 1.60
N ILE A 13 3.57 1.30 0.67
CA ILE A 13 3.64 2.01 -0.61
C ILE A 13 2.34 2.77 -0.84
N MET A 14 2.45 3.98 -1.33
CA MET A 14 1.29 4.82 -1.66
C MET A 14 1.47 5.47 -3.01
N GLY A 15 0.38 5.68 -3.72
CA GLY A 15 0.40 6.18 -5.09
C GLY A 15 0.68 7.67 -5.22
N SER A 16 0.54 8.42 -4.13
CA SER A 16 0.72 9.87 -4.14
C SER A 16 1.14 10.37 -2.77
N LYS A 17 1.90 11.46 -2.74
CA LYS A 17 2.20 12.18 -1.50
C LYS A 17 0.95 12.62 -0.75
N SER A 18 -0.15 12.87 -1.46
CA SER A 18 -1.41 13.29 -0.85
C SER A 18 -2.03 12.22 0.03
N ASP A 19 -1.61 10.96 -0.10
CA ASP A 19 -2.08 9.85 0.73
C ASP A 19 -1.33 9.78 2.07
N LEU A 20 -0.19 10.43 2.17
CA LEU A 20 0.67 10.36 3.35
C LEU A 20 -0.02 10.80 4.65
N PRO A 21 -0.74 11.94 4.69
CA PRO A 21 -1.42 12.36 5.92
C PRO A 21 -2.39 11.32 6.47
N VAL A 22 -3.08 10.59 5.59
CA VAL A 22 -3.97 9.50 5.99
C VAL A 22 -3.17 8.31 6.50
N MET A 23 -2.09 7.96 5.81
CA MET A 23 -1.26 6.81 6.17
C MET A 23 -0.38 7.03 7.40
N GLU A 24 -0.24 8.26 7.87
CA GLU A 24 0.51 8.55 9.09
C GLU A 24 -0.05 7.82 10.31
N ALA A 25 -1.37 7.60 10.37
CA ALA A 25 -1.97 6.82 11.46
C ALA A 25 -1.46 5.37 11.47
N CYS A 26 -1.29 4.79 10.29
CA CYS A 26 -0.70 3.45 10.15
C CYS A 26 0.76 3.44 10.61
N ILE A 27 1.52 4.44 10.18
CA ILE A 27 2.95 4.57 10.54
C ILE A 27 3.10 4.72 12.06
N GLU A 28 2.29 5.58 12.68
CA GLU A 28 2.30 5.76 14.14
C GLU A 28 2.00 4.46 14.87
N GLN A 29 1.05 3.67 14.37
CA GLN A 29 0.70 2.40 14.99
C GLN A 29 1.86 1.40 14.90
N LEU A 30 2.55 1.36 13.78
CA LEU A 30 3.74 0.51 13.62
C LEU A 30 4.87 0.95 14.56
N ASP A 31 5.06 2.26 14.71
CA ASP A 31 6.04 2.80 15.66
C ASP A 31 5.70 2.40 17.10
N GLU A 32 4.44 2.52 17.50
CA GLU A 32 4.00 2.11 18.85
C GLU A 32 4.23 0.63 19.11
N LEU A 33 4.03 -0.21 18.10
CA LEU A 33 4.21 -1.65 18.20
C LEU A 33 5.68 -2.07 18.05
N GLY A 34 6.57 -1.15 17.73
CA GLY A 34 7.98 -1.46 17.52
C GLY A 34 8.24 -2.28 16.28
N ILE A 35 7.37 -2.20 15.27
CA ILE A 35 7.50 -2.96 14.03
C ILE A 35 8.28 -2.11 13.01
N PRO A 36 9.46 -2.56 12.56
CA PRO A 36 10.22 -1.83 11.57
C PRO A 36 9.55 -1.85 10.20
N TYR A 37 9.58 -0.72 9.52
CA TYR A 37 8.91 -0.52 8.23
C TYR A 37 9.74 0.34 7.30
N GLU A 38 9.40 0.31 6.01
CA GLU A 38 9.88 1.27 5.03
C GLU A 38 8.69 1.89 4.29
N VAL A 39 8.88 3.06 3.72
CA VAL A 39 7.83 3.80 3.01
C VAL A 39 8.32 4.17 1.62
N GLU A 40 7.51 3.89 0.62
CA GLU A 40 7.75 4.27 -0.77
C GLU A 40 6.53 5.04 -1.31
N ILE A 41 6.78 6.06 -2.10
CA ILE A 41 5.74 6.80 -2.81
C ILE A 41 5.98 6.63 -4.30
N ALA A 42 5.11 5.88 -4.97
CA ALA A 42 5.22 5.63 -6.40
C ALA A 42 3.86 5.25 -6.97
N SER A 43 3.53 5.82 -8.12
CA SER A 43 2.30 5.52 -8.82
C SER A 43 2.49 4.34 -9.76
N ALA A 44 1.58 3.37 -9.72
CA ALA A 44 1.61 2.24 -10.65
C ALA A 44 1.41 2.69 -12.10
N HIS A 45 0.68 3.78 -12.32
CA HIS A 45 0.41 4.29 -13.66
C HIS A 45 1.53 5.20 -14.18
N ARG A 46 2.12 6.01 -13.30
CA ARG A 46 3.12 7.02 -13.71
C ARG A 46 4.56 6.54 -13.57
N GLN A 47 4.81 5.64 -12.63
CA GLN A 47 6.14 5.13 -12.31
C GLN A 47 6.14 3.61 -12.21
N PRO A 48 5.68 2.89 -13.25
CA PRO A 48 5.56 1.43 -13.17
C PRO A 48 6.89 0.72 -12.93
N GLU A 49 8.00 1.26 -13.42
CA GLU A 49 9.32 0.65 -13.20
C GLU A 49 9.73 0.72 -11.72
N VAL A 50 9.42 1.84 -11.06
CA VAL A 50 9.73 2.01 -9.63
C VAL A 50 8.91 1.02 -8.80
N VAL A 51 7.63 0.90 -9.09
CA VAL A 51 6.74 -0.05 -8.40
C VAL A 51 7.21 -1.48 -8.62
N HIS A 52 7.54 -1.85 -9.84
CA HIS A 52 8.04 -3.18 -10.17
C HIS A 52 9.32 -3.50 -9.39
N GLU A 53 10.30 -2.63 -9.42
CA GLU A 53 11.57 -2.82 -8.72
C GLU A 53 11.36 -2.95 -7.22
N TRP A 54 10.58 -2.06 -6.63
CA TRP A 54 10.32 -2.08 -5.21
C TRP A 54 9.59 -3.35 -4.75
N ALA A 55 8.55 -3.73 -5.48
CA ALA A 55 7.74 -4.91 -5.13
C ALA A 55 8.51 -6.22 -5.32
N SER A 56 9.23 -6.35 -6.44
CA SER A 56 9.95 -7.58 -6.76
C SER A 56 11.15 -7.83 -5.85
N THR A 57 11.72 -6.79 -5.25
CA THR A 57 12.86 -6.92 -4.33
C THR A 57 12.46 -6.90 -2.85
N ALA A 58 11.21 -6.63 -2.55
CA ALA A 58 10.74 -6.48 -1.17
C ALA A 58 11.04 -7.70 -0.31
N HIS A 59 10.73 -8.89 -0.80
CA HIS A 59 10.96 -10.13 -0.06
C HIS A 59 12.45 -10.33 0.27
N GLU A 60 13.32 -10.04 -0.67
CA GLU A 60 14.78 -10.15 -0.49
C GLU A 60 15.29 -9.16 0.57
N ARG A 61 14.67 -7.97 0.66
CA ARG A 61 15.04 -6.98 1.67
C ARG A 61 14.53 -7.32 3.07
N GLY A 62 13.76 -8.38 3.22
CA GLY A 62 13.22 -8.81 4.52
C GLY A 62 11.78 -8.39 4.77
N VAL A 63 11.14 -7.71 3.82
CA VAL A 63 9.74 -7.33 3.92
C VAL A 63 8.86 -8.58 3.89
N ARG A 64 7.93 -8.68 4.83
CA ARG A 64 7.03 -9.83 4.97
C ARG A 64 5.59 -9.52 4.59
N VAL A 65 5.17 -8.27 4.78
CA VAL A 65 3.80 -7.81 4.48
C VAL A 65 3.91 -6.45 3.83
N ILE A 66 3.07 -6.21 2.82
CA ILE A 66 3.00 -4.92 2.14
C ILE A 66 1.64 -4.30 2.38
N ILE A 67 1.63 -3.01 2.71
CA ILE A 67 0.42 -2.19 2.82
C ILE A 67 0.46 -1.18 1.68
N ALA A 68 -0.52 -1.23 0.79
CA ALA A 68 -0.58 -0.40 -0.40
C ALA A 68 -1.82 0.49 -0.37
N ALA A 69 -1.62 1.80 -0.42
CA ALA A 69 -2.70 2.79 -0.37
C ALA A 69 -2.82 3.50 -1.72
N ALA A 70 -4.03 3.59 -2.23
CA ALA A 70 -4.29 4.28 -3.50
C ALA A 70 -5.75 4.72 -3.60
N GLY A 71 -5.99 5.73 -4.42
CA GLY A 71 -7.32 6.27 -4.67
C GLY A 71 -7.73 6.19 -6.13
N LYS A 72 -9.00 6.44 -6.39
CA LYS A 72 -9.62 6.40 -7.74
C LYS A 72 -9.44 5.04 -8.39
N ALA A 73 -8.77 4.97 -9.54
CA ALA A 73 -8.40 3.71 -10.18
C ALA A 73 -7.23 3.09 -9.40
N ALA A 74 -7.54 2.53 -8.24
CA ALA A 74 -6.58 2.13 -7.23
C ALA A 74 -5.94 0.78 -7.57
N HIS A 75 -5.15 0.74 -8.64
CA HIS A 75 -4.52 -0.49 -9.15
C HIS A 75 -3.20 -0.84 -8.46
N LEU A 76 -2.65 0.06 -7.66
CA LEU A 76 -1.32 -0.11 -7.05
C LEU A 76 -1.19 -1.43 -6.28
N GLY A 77 -2.14 -1.73 -5.40
CA GLY A 77 -2.09 -2.95 -4.60
C GLY A 77 -2.10 -4.22 -5.44
N GLY A 78 -2.94 -4.27 -6.47
CA GLY A 78 -3.00 -5.39 -7.40
C GLY A 78 -1.72 -5.55 -8.22
N VAL A 79 -1.15 -4.45 -8.68
CA VAL A 79 0.13 -4.46 -9.41
C VAL A 79 1.25 -4.96 -8.51
N VAL A 80 1.32 -4.46 -7.28
CA VAL A 80 2.32 -4.92 -6.30
C VAL A 80 2.16 -6.42 -6.04
N ALA A 81 0.93 -6.88 -5.82
CA ALA A 81 0.65 -8.30 -5.57
C ALA A 81 1.09 -9.20 -6.72
N ALA A 82 1.07 -8.69 -7.94
CA ALA A 82 1.52 -9.44 -9.12
C ALA A 82 3.04 -9.65 -9.16
N PHE A 83 3.80 -8.84 -8.42
CA PHE A 83 5.28 -8.86 -8.44
C PHE A 83 5.91 -9.41 -7.17
N THR A 84 5.13 -9.78 -6.16
CA THR A 84 5.69 -10.23 -4.88
C THR A 84 4.97 -11.49 -4.37
N PRO A 85 5.69 -12.41 -3.71
CA PRO A 85 5.06 -13.52 -3.00
C PRO A 85 4.44 -13.10 -1.67
N ASN A 86 4.70 -11.88 -1.21
CA ASN A 86 4.23 -11.40 0.09
C ASN A 86 2.73 -11.08 0.07
N PRO A 87 2.03 -11.25 1.19
CA PRO A 87 0.66 -10.77 1.30
C PRO A 87 0.60 -9.25 1.18
N VAL A 88 -0.41 -8.76 0.47
CA VAL A 88 -0.64 -7.34 0.24
C VAL A 88 -1.99 -6.95 0.84
N ILE A 89 -1.96 -5.94 1.69
CA ILE A 89 -3.15 -5.32 2.28
C ILE A 89 -3.34 -3.98 1.60
N THR A 90 -4.47 -3.80 0.93
CA THR A 90 -4.76 -2.55 0.24
C THR A 90 -5.62 -1.64 1.11
N VAL A 91 -5.36 -0.34 1.03
CA VAL A 91 -6.13 0.67 1.75
C VAL A 91 -6.77 1.61 0.72
N PRO A 92 -8.10 1.52 0.52
CA PRO A 92 -8.79 2.39 -0.42
C PRO A 92 -8.90 3.81 0.14
N MET A 93 -8.37 4.77 -0.61
CA MET A 93 -8.40 6.17 -0.22
C MET A 93 -9.75 6.81 -0.60
N LYS A 94 -10.25 7.69 0.28
CA LYS A 94 -11.41 8.50 -0.01
C LYS A 94 -11.08 9.46 -1.15
N THR A 95 -11.99 9.61 -2.11
CA THR A 95 -11.81 10.49 -3.27
C THR A 95 -12.91 11.54 -3.34
N SER A 96 -12.63 12.64 -4.05
CA SER A 96 -13.61 13.70 -4.28
C SER A 96 -14.69 13.30 -5.29
N ASP A 97 -14.42 12.28 -6.11
CA ASP A 97 -15.36 11.86 -7.17
C ASP A 97 -16.45 10.93 -6.64
N LEU A 98 -16.09 9.73 -6.20
CA LEU A 98 -17.05 8.71 -5.73
C LEU A 98 -16.89 8.39 -4.24
N GLY A 99 -16.27 9.27 -3.48
CA GLY A 99 -16.14 9.14 -2.03
C GLY A 99 -15.30 7.96 -1.55
N GLY A 100 -14.55 7.33 -2.45
CA GLY A 100 -13.76 6.15 -2.13
C GLY A 100 -14.34 4.85 -2.67
N LEU A 101 -15.56 4.87 -3.19
CA LEU A 101 -16.18 3.67 -3.79
C LEU A 101 -15.36 3.17 -4.97
N ASP A 102 -14.87 4.08 -5.80
CA ASP A 102 -14.00 3.80 -6.94
C ASP A 102 -12.72 3.08 -6.50
N SER A 103 -12.10 3.55 -5.42
CA SER A 103 -10.91 2.92 -4.84
C SER A 103 -11.22 1.53 -4.31
N LEU A 104 -12.31 1.38 -3.57
CA LEU A 104 -12.72 0.10 -3.00
C LEU A 104 -13.01 -0.92 -4.10
N LEU A 105 -13.79 -0.55 -5.11
CA LEU A 105 -14.14 -1.46 -6.20
C LEU A 105 -12.91 -1.91 -6.98
N SER A 106 -11.92 -1.06 -7.14
CA SER A 106 -10.66 -1.42 -7.79
C SER A 106 -9.88 -2.49 -7.02
N MET A 107 -10.05 -2.53 -5.70
CA MET A 107 -9.31 -3.44 -4.83
C MET A 107 -10.02 -4.76 -4.56
N VAL A 108 -11.36 -4.78 -4.62
CA VAL A 108 -12.12 -6.00 -4.32
C VAL A 108 -12.35 -6.89 -5.54
N GLN A 109 -12.23 -6.37 -6.75
CA GLN A 109 -12.46 -7.11 -7.99
C GLN A 109 -11.14 -7.60 -8.60
N MET A 110 -10.40 -8.37 -7.83
CA MET A 110 -9.13 -8.92 -8.28
C MET A 110 -9.32 -10.16 -9.16
N PRO A 111 -8.47 -10.35 -10.17
CA PRO A 111 -8.50 -11.57 -10.97
C PRO A 111 -8.07 -12.79 -10.14
N SER A 112 -8.52 -13.97 -10.56
CA SER A 112 -8.11 -15.23 -9.96
C SER A 112 -6.58 -15.36 -9.99
N GLY A 113 -6.01 -15.80 -8.89
CA GLY A 113 -4.56 -16.00 -8.77
C GLY A 113 -3.77 -14.80 -8.28
N VAL A 114 -4.40 -13.63 -8.15
CA VAL A 114 -3.73 -12.41 -7.64
C VAL A 114 -4.59 -11.82 -6.52
N PRO A 115 -4.62 -12.46 -5.34
CA PRO A 115 -5.45 -11.96 -4.24
C PRO A 115 -4.79 -10.80 -3.51
N VAL A 116 -5.63 -9.86 -3.06
CA VAL A 116 -5.23 -8.84 -2.09
C VAL A 116 -6.29 -8.79 -1.00
N ALA A 117 -5.87 -8.49 0.23
CA ALA A 117 -6.80 -8.12 1.29
C ALA A 117 -7.07 -6.62 1.19
N TRP A 118 -8.17 -6.15 1.75
CA TRP A 118 -8.41 -4.73 1.84
C TRP A 118 -8.82 -4.36 3.26
N GLN A 119 -8.47 -3.15 3.66
CA GLN A 119 -8.78 -2.63 4.98
C GLN A 119 -8.98 -1.13 4.87
N ARG A 120 -10.03 -0.60 5.46
CA ARG A 120 -10.23 0.85 5.46
C ARG A 120 -9.16 1.54 6.31
N ASP A 121 -8.88 2.79 6.01
CA ASP A 121 -8.03 3.58 6.87
C ASP A 121 -8.76 3.91 8.19
N ARG A 122 -8.02 4.45 9.14
CA ARG A 122 -8.53 4.69 10.49
C ARG A 122 -9.66 5.73 10.55
N LYS A 123 -9.73 6.62 9.55
CA LYS A 123 -10.63 7.78 9.56
C LYS A 123 -11.69 7.74 8.48
N SER A 124 -11.50 6.95 7.44
CA SER A 124 -12.44 6.94 6.33
C SER A 124 -13.63 6.03 6.62
N VAL A 125 -14.75 6.36 6.00
CA VAL A 125 -15.99 5.60 6.10
C VAL A 125 -16.29 5.05 4.70
N VAL A 126 -15.47 4.17 4.25
CA VAL A 126 -15.66 3.52 2.96
C VAL A 126 -16.23 2.13 3.16
#